data_117e87016bc4be7261b970ae10d90d04
#
_entry.id   117e87016bc4be7261b970ae10d90d04
#
_cell.length_a   1.000
_cell.length_b   1.000
_cell.length_c   1.000
_cell.angle_alpha   90.00
_cell.angle_beta   90.00
_cell.angle_gamma   90.00
#
_symmetry.space_group_name_H-M   'P 1'
#
loop_
_entity.id
_entity.type
_entity.pdbx_description
1 polymer ?
#
loop_
_entity_poly.entity_id
_entity_poly.type
_entity_poly.pdbx_seq_one_letter_code
_entity_poly.pdbx_strand_id
1 'polypeptide(L)'
;MTEITMYAEKGTSLWEDAWRRLRKNRLALAGLLVLGAFVTIAILTPWIAPYAYDAQNLNLGATPPSAAHWLGTDVFGRDLLTQIMYGGRISLAVGFVATAVALLIGISWGAIAGYLGGRVDAVMMRIVDILYALPFMIFIVLLMVVFGRNLLLLFLAIGAVEW
;
A
#
# COMPACT_ATOMS: atom_id res chain seq x y z
N MET A 1 -3.67 -33.34 52.46
CA MET A 1 -4.02 -33.52 51.02
C MET A 1 -4.50 -32.20 50.50
N THR A 2 -3.62 -31.48 49.81
CA THR A 2 -3.93 -30.15 49.24
C THR A 2 -4.40 -30.37 47.80
N GLU A 3 -5.70 -30.17 47.57
CA GLU A 3 -6.26 -30.20 46.23
C GLU A 3 -5.66 -29.04 45.40
N ILE A 4 -4.80 -29.38 44.44
CA ILE A 4 -4.36 -28.48 43.39
C ILE A 4 -5.50 -28.42 42.35
N THR A 5 -6.39 -27.45 42.53
CA THR A 5 -7.36 -27.11 41.47
C THR A 5 -6.60 -26.57 40.29
N MET A 6 -6.35 -27.42 39.28
CA MET A 6 -5.88 -26.97 37.96
C MET A 6 -6.98 -26.10 37.33
N TYR A 7 -6.83 -24.78 37.40
CA TYR A 7 -7.59 -23.87 36.58
C TYR A 7 -7.13 -24.11 35.15
N ALA A 8 -7.93 -24.82 34.36
CA ALA A 8 -7.76 -24.88 32.92
C ALA A 8 -7.87 -23.47 32.39
N GLU A 9 -6.76 -22.85 32.03
CA GLU A 9 -6.75 -21.56 31.35
C GLU A 9 -7.52 -21.74 30.04
N LYS A 10 -8.64 -21.02 29.92
CA LYS A 10 -9.47 -21.02 28.72
C LYS A 10 -8.63 -20.44 27.58
N GLY A 11 -8.18 -21.30 26.66
CA GLY A 11 -7.36 -20.88 25.53
C GLY A 11 -8.09 -19.78 24.75
N THR A 12 -7.48 -18.60 24.68
CA THR A 12 -8.00 -17.51 23.87
C THR A 12 -7.57 -17.71 22.41
N SER A 13 -8.49 -17.46 21.44
CA SER A 13 -8.16 -17.46 20.02
C SER A 13 -7.09 -16.39 19.74
N LEU A 14 -6.14 -16.69 18.85
CA LEU A 14 -5.11 -15.74 18.40
C LEU A 14 -5.72 -14.43 17.92
N TRP A 15 -6.86 -14.48 17.22
CA TRP A 15 -7.58 -13.32 16.73
C TRP A 15 -8.21 -12.49 17.86
N GLU A 16 -8.76 -13.16 18.88
CA GLU A 16 -9.34 -12.48 20.04
C GLU A 16 -8.27 -11.74 20.85
N ASP A 17 -7.11 -12.38 21.04
CA ASP A 17 -6.00 -11.75 21.75
C ASP A 17 -5.40 -10.58 20.94
N ALA A 18 -5.21 -10.74 19.64
CA ALA A 18 -4.76 -9.67 18.74
C ALA A 18 -5.71 -8.46 18.76
N TRP A 19 -7.02 -8.71 18.67
CA TRP A 19 -8.04 -7.65 18.74
C TRP A 19 -8.08 -6.94 20.10
N ARG A 20 -7.94 -7.70 21.16
CA ARG A 20 -7.88 -7.16 22.52
C ARG A 20 -6.63 -6.29 22.74
N ARG A 21 -5.47 -6.70 22.21
CA ARG A 21 -4.22 -5.91 22.26
C ARG A 21 -4.33 -4.64 21.42
N LEU A 22 -4.89 -4.74 20.22
CA LEU A 22 -5.11 -3.60 19.34
C LEU A 22 -5.98 -2.52 20.01
N ARG A 23 -7.10 -2.92 20.63
CA ARG A 23 -8.00 -2.00 21.36
C ARG A 23 -7.36 -1.30 22.55
N LYS A 24 -6.36 -1.92 23.18
CA LYS A 24 -5.61 -1.34 24.31
C LYS A 24 -4.55 -0.34 23.84
N ASN A 25 -4.09 -0.43 22.59
CA ASN A 25 -3.08 0.45 22.05
C ASN A 25 -3.75 1.66 21.36
N ARG A 26 -3.75 2.81 22.06
CA ARG A 26 -4.38 4.04 21.57
C ARG A 26 -3.77 4.55 20.26
N LEU A 27 -2.43 4.42 20.09
CA LEU A 27 -1.75 4.84 18.87
C LEU A 27 -2.12 3.94 17.69
N ALA A 28 -2.19 2.63 17.89
CA ALA A 28 -2.61 1.69 16.84
C ALA A 28 -4.07 1.93 16.44
N LEU A 29 -4.95 2.23 17.41
CA LEU A 29 -6.35 2.58 17.14
C LEU A 29 -6.46 3.90 16.36
N ALA A 30 -5.70 4.92 16.75
CA ALA A 30 -5.66 6.19 16.03
C ALA A 30 -5.14 5.99 14.58
N GLY A 31 -4.07 5.22 14.39
CA GLY A 31 -3.56 4.88 13.06
C GLY A 31 -4.59 4.14 12.20
N LEU A 32 -5.31 3.18 12.80
CA LEU A 32 -6.39 2.45 12.11
C LEU A 32 -7.53 3.38 11.68
N LEU A 33 -7.92 4.32 12.54
CA LEU A 33 -8.96 5.31 12.23
C LEU A 33 -8.53 6.25 11.10
N VAL A 34 -7.30 6.76 11.15
CA VAL A 34 -6.75 7.62 10.08
C VAL A 34 -6.68 6.87 8.76
N LEU A 35 -6.12 5.65 8.76
CA LEU A 35 -6.07 4.82 7.56
C LEU A 35 -7.47 4.50 7.03
N GLY A 36 -8.40 4.14 7.92
CA GLY A 36 -9.80 3.89 7.57
C GLY A 36 -10.47 5.11 6.93
N ALA A 37 -10.21 6.31 7.45
CA ALA A 37 -10.69 7.55 6.87
C ALA A 37 -10.13 7.79 5.45
N PHE A 38 -8.81 7.62 5.26
CA PHE A 38 -8.19 7.74 3.93
C PHE A 38 -8.76 6.74 2.92
N VAL A 39 -8.90 5.47 3.32
CA VAL A 39 -9.51 4.43 2.46
C VAL A 39 -10.94 4.78 2.11
N THR A 40 -11.72 5.24 3.08
CA THR A 40 -13.12 5.65 2.86
C THR A 40 -13.21 6.82 1.88
N ILE A 41 -12.41 7.86 2.08
CA ILE A 41 -12.33 9.00 1.16
C ILE A 41 -11.92 8.54 -0.24
N ALA A 42 -10.91 7.68 -0.37
CA ALA A 42 -10.44 7.17 -1.65
C ALA A 42 -11.54 6.39 -2.41
N ILE A 43 -12.31 5.57 -1.70
CA ILE A 43 -13.44 4.84 -2.28
C ILE A 43 -14.54 5.81 -2.72
N LEU A 44 -14.89 6.78 -1.88
CA LEU A 44 -15.98 7.72 -2.12
C LEU A 44 -15.59 8.84 -3.11
N THR A 45 -14.31 9.05 -3.40
CA THR A 45 -13.81 10.13 -4.28
C THR A 45 -14.63 10.34 -5.55
N PRO A 46 -15.05 9.32 -6.32
CA PRO A 46 -15.84 9.54 -7.55
C PRO A 46 -17.18 10.24 -7.33
N TRP A 47 -17.73 10.18 -6.11
CA TRP A 47 -19.04 10.77 -5.76
C TRP A 47 -18.93 12.06 -4.98
N ILE A 48 -17.83 12.27 -4.24
CA ILE A 48 -17.66 13.42 -3.34
C ILE A 48 -16.66 14.46 -3.85
N ALA A 49 -15.87 14.15 -4.91
CA ALA A 49 -14.94 15.12 -5.47
C ALA A 49 -15.71 16.32 -6.05
N PRO A 50 -15.32 17.57 -5.71
CA PRO A 50 -16.06 18.77 -6.14
C PRO A 50 -16.07 18.95 -7.65
N TYR A 51 -15.01 18.53 -8.34
CA TYR A 51 -14.82 18.69 -9.78
C TYR A 51 -14.42 17.37 -10.44
N ALA A 52 -14.54 17.30 -11.78
CA ALA A 52 -13.98 16.19 -12.54
C ALA A 52 -12.44 16.24 -12.46
N TYR A 53 -11.82 15.07 -12.38
CA TYR A 53 -10.38 14.97 -12.17
C TYR A 53 -9.55 15.57 -13.33
N ASP A 54 -10.10 15.52 -14.54
CA ASP A 54 -9.52 16.02 -15.79
C ASP A 54 -9.98 17.45 -16.17
N ALA A 55 -10.88 18.04 -15.36
CA ALA A 55 -11.34 19.40 -15.58
C ALA A 55 -10.19 20.40 -15.48
N GLN A 56 -9.96 21.16 -16.57
CA GLN A 56 -8.92 22.19 -16.66
C GLN A 56 -9.52 23.53 -17.01
N ASN A 57 -9.00 24.60 -16.43
CA ASN A 57 -9.35 25.97 -16.77
C ASN A 57 -8.09 26.83 -16.88
N LEU A 58 -7.49 26.84 -18.06
CA LEU A 58 -6.24 27.57 -18.33
C LEU A 58 -6.35 29.09 -18.10
N ASN A 59 -7.56 29.65 -18.24
CA ASN A 59 -7.79 31.07 -17.96
C ASN A 59 -7.75 31.39 -16.47
N LEU A 60 -8.07 30.42 -15.61
CA LEU A 60 -8.01 30.57 -14.16
C LEU A 60 -6.56 30.49 -13.66
N GLY A 61 -5.76 29.56 -14.21
CA GLY A 61 -4.39 29.30 -13.79
C GLY A 61 -4.30 28.93 -12.30
N ALA A 62 -3.14 29.19 -11.69
CA ALA A 62 -2.93 28.94 -10.26
C ALA A 62 -3.59 30.02 -9.40
N THR A 63 -4.53 29.64 -8.54
CA THR A 63 -5.23 30.54 -7.60
C THR A 63 -5.08 30.07 -6.16
N PRO A 64 -5.08 31.00 -5.19
CA PRO A 64 -5.08 30.63 -3.77
C PRO A 64 -6.41 29.98 -3.36
N PRO A 65 -6.47 29.36 -2.16
CA PRO A 65 -7.69 28.81 -1.60
C PRO A 65 -8.87 29.82 -1.63
N SER A 66 -10.04 29.32 -2.03
CA SER A 66 -11.27 30.11 -2.15
C SER A 66 -12.49 29.25 -1.83
N ALA A 67 -13.66 29.87 -1.74
CA ALA A 67 -14.92 29.15 -1.52
C ALA A 67 -15.25 28.17 -2.67
N ALA A 68 -14.82 28.46 -3.91
CA ALA A 68 -14.97 27.59 -5.04
C ALA A 68 -13.89 26.48 -5.09
N HIS A 69 -12.66 26.80 -4.72
CA HIS A 69 -11.52 25.89 -4.74
C HIS A 69 -10.86 25.89 -3.35
N TRP A 70 -11.25 24.96 -2.48
CA TRP A 70 -10.86 24.96 -1.06
C TRP A 70 -9.35 24.90 -0.81
N LEU A 71 -8.60 24.26 -1.67
CA LEU A 71 -7.14 24.23 -1.63
C LEU A 71 -6.47 25.04 -2.76
N GLY A 72 -7.29 25.81 -3.51
CA GLY A 72 -6.84 26.53 -4.68
C GLY A 72 -6.72 25.65 -5.93
N THR A 73 -6.07 26.20 -6.97
CA THR A 73 -5.88 25.52 -8.27
C THR A 73 -4.41 25.44 -8.64
N ASP A 74 -4.06 24.49 -9.49
CA ASP A 74 -2.72 24.36 -10.08
C ASP A 74 -2.54 25.29 -11.29
N VAL A 75 -1.36 25.23 -11.94
CA VAL A 75 -1.03 26.04 -13.13
C VAL A 75 -1.94 25.77 -14.35
N PHE A 76 -2.62 24.62 -14.35
CA PHE A 76 -3.60 24.26 -15.39
C PHE A 76 -5.04 24.63 -15.00
N GLY A 77 -5.23 25.30 -13.87
CA GLY A 77 -6.54 25.64 -13.31
C GLY A 77 -7.33 24.42 -12.80
N ARG A 78 -6.64 23.31 -12.44
CA ARG A 78 -7.27 22.12 -11.87
C ARG A 78 -7.41 22.27 -10.36
N ASP A 79 -8.54 21.85 -9.79
CA ASP A 79 -8.80 21.90 -8.36
C ASP A 79 -7.85 20.98 -7.57
N LEU A 80 -7.07 21.54 -6.67
CA LEU A 80 -6.06 20.81 -5.91
C LEU A 80 -6.67 19.78 -4.96
N LEU A 81 -7.83 20.07 -4.35
CA LEU A 81 -8.52 19.11 -3.48
C LEU A 81 -8.91 17.86 -4.27
N THR A 82 -9.53 18.05 -5.43
CA THR A 82 -9.89 16.95 -6.34
C THR A 82 -8.66 16.14 -6.75
N GLN A 83 -7.55 16.81 -7.10
CA GLN A 83 -6.31 16.13 -7.49
C GLN A 83 -5.72 15.30 -6.32
N ILE A 84 -5.75 15.81 -5.09
CA ILE A 84 -5.29 15.09 -3.89
C ILE A 84 -6.17 13.86 -3.62
N MET A 85 -7.50 13.99 -3.77
CA MET A 85 -8.41 12.87 -3.54
C MET A 85 -8.20 11.73 -4.55
N TYR A 86 -8.10 12.06 -5.84
CA TYR A 86 -7.80 11.05 -6.87
C TYR A 86 -6.37 10.50 -6.78
N GLY A 87 -5.38 11.35 -6.48
CA GLY A 87 -4.01 10.92 -6.23
C GLY A 87 -3.91 9.97 -5.05
N GLY A 88 -4.62 10.25 -3.94
CA GLY A 88 -4.72 9.36 -2.78
C GLY A 88 -5.31 8.00 -3.12
N ARG A 89 -6.35 7.96 -3.96
CA ARG A 89 -6.96 6.71 -4.46
C ARG A 89 -5.95 5.86 -5.24
N ILE A 90 -5.20 6.48 -6.15
CA ILE A 90 -4.16 5.79 -6.93
C ILE A 90 -3.05 5.29 -6.00
N SER A 91 -2.56 6.13 -5.09
CA SER A 91 -1.49 5.77 -4.16
C SER A 91 -1.87 4.59 -3.26
N LEU A 92 -3.09 4.57 -2.73
CA LEU A 92 -3.59 3.43 -1.93
C LEU A 92 -3.74 2.15 -2.78
N ALA A 93 -4.22 2.27 -4.01
CA ALA A 93 -4.32 1.12 -4.92
C ALA A 93 -2.93 0.55 -5.24
N VAL A 94 -1.95 1.41 -5.54
CA VAL A 94 -0.55 1.01 -5.74
C VAL A 94 -0.01 0.27 -4.53
N GLY A 95 -0.12 0.89 -3.35
CA GLY A 95 0.38 0.31 -2.10
C GLY A 95 -0.25 -1.06 -1.83
N PHE A 96 -1.56 -1.20 -2.02
CA PHE A 96 -2.26 -2.46 -1.83
C PHE A 96 -1.80 -3.54 -2.82
N VAL A 97 -1.77 -3.23 -4.12
CA VAL A 97 -1.37 -4.20 -5.16
C VAL A 97 0.09 -4.60 -4.99
N ALA A 98 0.99 -3.62 -4.82
CA ALA A 98 2.41 -3.90 -4.64
C ALA A 98 2.67 -4.77 -3.39
N THR A 99 2.03 -4.43 -2.26
CA THR A 99 2.14 -5.22 -1.03
C THR A 99 1.58 -6.63 -1.20
N ALA A 100 0.44 -6.80 -1.86
CA ALA A 100 -0.12 -8.12 -2.11
C ALA A 100 0.81 -8.99 -2.96
N VAL A 101 1.39 -8.42 -4.02
CA VAL A 101 2.37 -9.12 -4.87
C VAL A 101 3.64 -9.47 -4.09
N ALA A 102 4.19 -8.50 -3.34
CA ALA A 102 5.37 -8.71 -2.52
C ALA A 102 5.15 -9.81 -1.46
N LEU A 103 4.01 -9.83 -0.80
CA LEU A 103 3.66 -10.87 0.16
C LEU A 103 3.54 -12.25 -0.51
N LEU A 104 2.86 -12.35 -1.65
CA LEU A 104 2.71 -13.62 -2.36
C LEU A 104 4.06 -14.19 -2.79
N ILE A 105 4.91 -13.35 -3.37
CA ILE A 105 6.25 -13.77 -3.82
C ILE A 105 7.14 -14.06 -2.61
N GLY A 106 7.25 -13.13 -1.65
CA GLY A 106 8.15 -13.23 -0.50
C GLY A 106 7.81 -14.42 0.40
N ILE A 107 6.52 -14.63 0.72
CA ILE A 107 6.11 -15.78 1.51
C ILE A 107 6.39 -17.08 0.78
N SER A 108 6.04 -17.17 -0.51
CA SER A 108 6.26 -18.38 -1.30
C SER A 108 7.76 -18.69 -1.44
N TRP A 109 8.55 -17.69 -1.80
CA TRP A 109 9.99 -17.82 -1.95
C TRP A 109 10.69 -18.17 -0.64
N GLY A 110 10.38 -17.40 0.43
CA GLY A 110 10.95 -17.65 1.75
C GLY A 110 10.54 -18.99 2.35
N ALA A 111 9.28 -19.41 2.16
CA ALA A 111 8.81 -20.73 2.61
C ALA A 111 9.52 -21.86 1.88
N ILE A 112 9.70 -21.77 0.56
CA ILE A 112 10.41 -22.80 -0.22
C ILE A 112 11.89 -22.84 0.20
N ALA A 113 12.57 -21.70 0.27
CA ALA A 113 13.96 -21.60 0.68
C ALA A 113 14.18 -22.17 2.10
N GLY A 114 13.36 -21.74 3.05
CA GLY A 114 13.46 -22.21 4.43
C GLY A 114 13.09 -23.70 4.63
N TYR A 115 12.11 -24.21 3.86
CA TYR A 115 11.70 -25.61 3.95
C TYR A 115 12.74 -26.58 3.36
N LEU A 116 13.27 -26.27 2.19
CA LEU A 116 14.25 -27.12 1.48
C LEU A 116 15.68 -26.94 2.03
N GLY A 117 16.02 -25.72 2.45
CA GLY A 117 17.30 -25.39 3.03
C GLY A 117 18.54 -25.67 2.15
N GLY A 118 19.72 -25.63 2.74
CA GLY A 118 20.97 -26.09 2.15
C GLY A 118 21.30 -25.41 0.81
N ARG A 119 21.53 -26.23 -0.23
CA ARG A 119 21.92 -25.72 -1.56
C ARG A 119 20.79 -25.00 -2.27
N VAL A 120 19.53 -25.36 -2.04
CA VAL A 120 18.35 -24.71 -2.64
C VAL A 120 18.23 -23.30 -2.09
N ASP A 121 18.27 -23.15 -0.78
CA ASP A 121 18.27 -21.85 -0.11
C ASP A 121 19.41 -20.97 -0.62
N ALA A 122 20.65 -21.50 -0.69
CA ALA A 122 21.80 -20.74 -1.19
C ALA A 122 21.62 -20.25 -2.64
N VAL A 123 21.04 -21.06 -3.53
CA VAL A 123 20.74 -20.64 -4.91
C VAL A 123 19.63 -19.62 -4.95
N MET A 124 18.57 -19.84 -4.20
CA MET A 124 17.42 -18.91 -4.15
C MET A 124 17.84 -17.55 -3.60
N MET A 125 18.65 -17.49 -2.53
CA MET A 125 19.20 -16.23 -2.00
C MET A 125 20.16 -15.55 -2.98
N ARG A 126 20.93 -16.30 -3.77
CA ARG A 126 21.80 -15.72 -4.81
C ARG A 126 21.00 -15.01 -5.91
N ILE A 127 19.83 -15.54 -6.27
CA ILE A 127 18.93 -14.88 -7.22
C ILE A 127 18.43 -13.53 -6.63
N VAL A 128 18.07 -13.54 -5.36
CA VAL A 128 17.68 -12.32 -4.64
C VAL A 128 18.80 -11.29 -4.65
N ASP A 129 20.03 -11.69 -4.30
CA ASP A 129 21.21 -10.82 -4.31
C ASP A 129 21.43 -10.17 -5.68
N ILE A 130 21.25 -10.92 -6.78
CA ILE A 130 21.39 -10.40 -8.14
C ILE A 130 20.31 -9.37 -8.45
N LEU A 131 19.06 -9.64 -8.08
CA LEU A 131 17.95 -8.70 -8.28
C LEU A 131 18.18 -7.39 -7.52
N TYR A 132 18.61 -7.46 -6.27
CA TYR A 132 18.91 -6.28 -5.46
C TYR A 132 20.18 -5.54 -5.88
N ALA A 133 21.10 -6.18 -6.61
CA ALA A 133 22.28 -5.51 -7.15
C ALA A 133 21.93 -4.55 -8.31
N LEU A 134 20.78 -4.73 -8.96
CA LEU A 134 20.33 -3.84 -10.02
C LEU A 134 19.67 -2.59 -9.43
N PRO A 135 20.03 -1.37 -9.87
CA PRO A 135 19.34 -0.17 -9.47
C PRO A 135 17.86 -0.25 -9.86
N PHE A 136 16.95 -0.22 -8.89
CA PHE A 136 15.49 -0.36 -9.06
C PHE A 136 14.91 0.51 -10.18
N MET A 137 15.35 1.77 -10.27
CA MET A 137 14.90 2.70 -11.33
C MET A 137 15.26 2.22 -12.73
N ILE A 138 16.44 1.61 -12.91
CA ILE A 138 16.84 1.07 -14.22
C ILE A 138 15.94 -0.10 -14.60
N PHE A 139 15.64 -0.99 -13.64
CA PHE A 139 14.75 -2.11 -13.86
C PHE A 139 13.34 -1.66 -14.29
N ILE A 140 12.75 -0.65 -13.60
CA ILE A 140 11.45 -0.10 -13.96
C ILE A 140 11.46 0.53 -15.36
N VAL A 141 12.47 1.33 -15.67
CA VAL A 141 12.59 1.95 -17.00
C VAL A 141 12.69 0.90 -18.09
N LEU A 142 13.47 -0.16 -17.88
CA LEU A 142 13.61 -1.28 -18.82
C LEU A 142 12.27 -1.98 -19.05
N LEU A 143 11.53 -2.27 -17.98
CA LEU A 143 10.19 -2.86 -18.05
C LEU A 143 9.22 -1.98 -18.85
N MET A 144 9.22 -0.66 -18.60
CA MET A 144 8.37 0.27 -19.36
C MET A 144 8.74 0.36 -20.84
N VAL A 145 10.01 0.21 -21.18
CA VAL A 145 10.47 0.20 -22.58
C VAL A 145 10.03 -1.07 -23.30
N VAL A 146 10.15 -2.23 -22.65
CA VAL A 146 9.85 -3.55 -23.24
C VAL A 146 8.34 -3.81 -23.31
N PHE A 147 7.60 -3.51 -22.25
CA PHE A 147 6.18 -3.87 -22.11
C PHE A 147 5.22 -2.70 -22.29
N GLY A 148 5.74 -1.49 -22.55
CA GLY A 148 4.96 -0.28 -22.68
C GLY A 148 4.58 0.35 -21.33
N ARG A 149 3.98 1.56 -21.40
CA ARG A 149 3.58 2.33 -20.21
C ARG A 149 2.22 1.87 -19.71
N ASN A 150 2.22 0.83 -18.89
CA ASN A 150 1.02 0.30 -18.24
C ASN A 150 1.16 0.42 -16.72
N LEU A 151 0.21 1.13 -16.08
CA LEU A 151 0.21 1.33 -14.63
C LEU A 151 0.10 0.01 -13.86
N LEU A 152 -0.72 -0.92 -14.32
CA LEU A 152 -0.86 -2.22 -13.66
C LEU A 152 0.47 -2.99 -13.67
N LEU A 153 1.15 -3.00 -14.83
CA LEU A 153 2.45 -3.66 -14.97
C LEU A 153 3.51 -3.00 -14.08
N LEU A 154 3.48 -1.68 -13.96
CA LEU A 154 4.35 -0.94 -13.04
C LEU A 154 4.13 -1.39 -11.59
N PHE A 155 2.87 -1.51 -11.15
CA PHE A 155 2.55 -1.91 -9.78
C PHE A 155 2.95 -3.35 -9.48
N LEU A 156 2.75 -4.26 -10.46
CA LEU A 156 3.21 -5.64 -10.36
C LEU A 156 4.73 -5.72 -10.29
N ALA A 157 5.43 -4.89 -11.09
CA ALA A 157 6.90 -4.84 -11.09
C ALA A 157 7.45 -4.33 -9.76
N ILE A 158 6.85 -3.27 -9.18
CA ILE A 158 7.23 -2.78 -7.86
C ILE A 158 7.07 -3.90 -6.82
N GLY A 159 5.91 -4.54 -6.77
CA GLY A 159 5.67 -5.64 -5.82
C GLY A 159 6.56 -6.85 -6.04
N ALA A 160 6.99 -7.10 -7.30
CA ALA A 160 7.86 -8.22 -7.65
C ALA A 160 9.35 -7.97 -7.37
N VAL A 161 9.74 -6.76 -7.00
CA VAL A 161 11.13 -6.43 -6.65
C VAL A 161 11.26 -6.09 -5.16
N GLU A 162 10.24 -5.54 -4.54
CA GLU A 162 10.24 -5.07 -3.14
C GLU A 162 9.86 -6.18 -2.11
N TRP A 163 9.83 -7.46 -2.47
CA TRP A 163 9.47 -8.58 -1.57
C TRP A 163 10.58 -9.12 -0.70
#